data_3556e3ac4a2d45b4499e57f30a6b5d34
#
_entry.id   3556e3ac4a2d45b4499e57f30a6b5d34
#
_cell.length_a   1.000
_cell.length_b   1.000
_cell.length_c   1.000
_cell.angle_alpha   90.00
_cell.angle_beta   90.00
_cell.angle_gamma   90.00
#
_symmetry.space_group_name_H-M   'P 1'
#
loop_
_entity.id
_entity.type
_entity.pdbx_description
1 polymer ?
#
loop_
_entity_poly.entity_id
_entity_poly.type
_entity_poly.pdbx_seq_one_letter_code
_entity_poly.pdbx_strand_id
1 'polypeptide(L)'
;MSNAFEYAAENALMTKHDYPFVGHSEGACHENPGIAVVSVSSYINVIPNNVEQLKIAVSQGPVTAAVAASDDEFLFYSGGII
;
A
#
# COMPACT_ATOMS: atom_id res chain seq x y z
N MET A 1 0.97 0.04 -8.22
CA MET A 1 0.40 0.75 -7.04
C MET A 1 -0.77 1.66 -7.42
N SER A 2 -0.67 2.46 -8.46
CA SER A 2 -1.78 3.35 -8.88
C SER A 2 -3.09 2.61 -9.16
N ASN A 3 -3.03 1.46 -9.82
CA ASN A 3 -4.21 0.64 -10.11
C ASN A 3 -4.92 0.15 -8.83
N ALA A 4 -4.17 -0.11 -7.78
CA ALA A 4 -4.75 -0.52 -6.51
C ALA A 4 -5.52 0.63 -5.85
N PHE A 5 -5.02 1.85 -5.94
CA PHE A 5 -5.73 3.04 -5.47
C PHE A 5 -6.97 3.33 -6.30
N GLU A 6 -6.90 3.17 -7.63
CA GLU A 6 -8.06 3.32 -8.51
C GLU A 6 -9.15 2.30 -8.16
N TYR A 7 -8.78 1.06 -7.93
CA TYR A 7 -9.70 0.03 -7.46
C TYR A 7 -10.34 0.40 -6.12
N ALA A 8 -9.54 0.86 -5.15
CA ALA A 8 -10.03 1.24 -3.82
C ALA A 8 -10.90 2.49 -3.83
N ALA A 9 -10.78 3.35 -4.85
CA ALA A 9 -11.67 4.50 -5.03
C ALA A 9 -13.07 4.09 -5.54
N GLU A 10 -13.15 3.02 -6.32
CA GLU A 10 -14.40 2.52 -6.89
C GLU A 10 -15.06 1.44 -6.01
N ASN A 11 -14.25 0.69 -5.27
CA ASN A 11 -14.68 -0.46 -4.48
C ASN A 11 -14.15 -0.34 -3.06
N ALA A 12 -15.03 -0.24 -2.09
CA ALA A 12 -14.61 -0.23 -0.69
C ALA A 12 -13.86 -1.51 -0.31
N LEU A 13 -12.92 -1.39 0.60
CA LEU A 13 -12.06 -2.48 1.05
C LEU A 13 -12.56 -3.07 2.36
N MET A 14 -12.31 -4.34 2.54
CA MET A 14 -12.59 -5.09 3.77
C MET A 14 -11.45 -4.91 4.77
N THR A 15 -11.74 -5.11 6.06
CA THR A 15 -10.71 -5.14 7.09
C THR A 15 -9.86 -6.41 6.97
N LYS A 16 -8.67 -6.38 7.56
CA LYS A 16 -7.80 -7.56 7.66
C LYS A 16 -8.48 -8.72 8.40
N HIS A 17 -9.36 -8.41 9.34
CA HIS A 17 -10.12 -9.43 10.07
C HIS A 17 -11.09 -10.17 9.15
N ASP A 18 -11.80 -9.44 8.28
CA ASP A 18 -12.80 -10.03 7.39
C ASP A 18 -12.18 -10.63 6.12
N TYR A 19 -11.01 -10.17 5.73
CA TYR A 19 -10.26 -10.70 4.59
C TYR A 19 -8.77 -10.85 4.95
N PRO A 20 -8.40 -11.90 5.69
CA PRO A 20 -7.02 -12.07 6.15
C PRO A 20 -6.07 -12.44 5.01
N PHE A 21 -4.80 -12.03 5.17
CA PHE A 21 -3.72 -12.46 4.28
C PHE A 21 -3.31 -13.90 4.60
N VAL A 22 -3.26 -14.76 3.60
CA VAL A 22 -2.94 -16.19 3.76
C VAL A 22 -1.63 -16.62 3.08
N GLY A 23 -0.99 -15.72 2.32
CA GLY A 23 0.33 -15.96 1.71
C GLY A 23 0.34 -16.85 0.48
N HIS A 24 -0.82 -17.28 -0.01
CA HIS A 24 -0.95 -18.07 -1.23
C HIS A 24 -2.30 -17.82 -1.90
N SER A 25 -2.46 -18.26 -3.13
CA SER A 25 -3.74 -18.16 -3.83
C SER A 25 -4.70 -19.25 -3.34
N GLU A 26 -5.89 -18.83 -2.94
CA GLU A 26 -6.97 -19.75 -2.58
C GLU A 26 -8.00 -19.95 -3.70
N GLY A 27 -7.70 -19.50 -4.92
CA GLY A 27 -8.56 -19.62 -6.08
C GLY A 27 -9.52 -18.45 -6.24
N ALA A 28 -10.65 -18.45 -5.55
CA ALA A 28 -11.66 -17.41 -5.69
C ALA A 28 -11.35 -16.15 -4.86
N CYS A 29 -11.75 -14.99 -5.36
CA CYS A 29 -11.74 -13.74 -4.60
C CYS A 29 -12.87 -13.77 -3.55
N HIS A 30 -12.55 -13.41 -2.32
CA HIS A 30 -13.50 -13.38 -1.20
C HIS A 30 -14.03 -11.97 -0.92
N GLU A 31 -13.94 -11.06 -1.88
CA GLU A 31 -14.50 -9.72 -1.74
C GLU A 31 -16.00 -9.77 -1.47
N ASN A 32 -16.43 -9.03 -0.46
CA ASN A 32 -17.85 -8.87 -0.13
C ASN A 32 -18.16 -7.39 0.08
N PRO A 33 -18.75 -6.71 -0.92
CA PRO A 33 -19.10 -5.30 -0.79
C PRO A 33 -20.05 -4.97 0.37
N GLY A 34 -20.83 -5.95 0.82
CA GLY A 34 -21.76 -5.76 1.93
C GLY A 34 -21.10 -5.51 3.29
N ILE A 35 -19.83 -5.90 3.47
CA ILE A 35 -19.07 -5.70 4.70
C ILE A 35 -17.81 -4.87 4.50
N ALA A 36 -17.61 -4.32 3.31
CA ALA A 36 -16.49 -3.44 3.02
C ALA A 36 -16.71 -2.07 3.68
N VAL A 37 -15.70 -1.57 4.41
CA VAL A 37 -15.86 -0.40 5.28
C VAL A 37 -14.84 0.71 5.01
N VAL A 38 -13.81 0.44 4.24
CA VAL A 38 -12.73 1.41 3.96
C VAL A 38 -12.76 1.81 2.50
N SER A 39 -12.79 3.09 2.22
CA SER A 39 -12.72 3.63 0.86
C SER A 39 -11.62 4.67 0.72
N VAL A 40 -11.18 4.90 -0.50
CA VAL A 40 -10.20 5.91 -0.87
C VAL A 40 -10.89 6.88 -1.82
N SER A 41 -10.79 8.18 -1.55
CA SER A 41 -11.40 9.19 -2.42
C SER A 41 -10.60 9.40 -3.71
N SER A 42 -9.29 9.49 -3.58
CA SER A 42 -8.37 9.70 -4.70
C SER A 42 -6.94 9.41 -4.25
N TYR A 43 -5.99 9.50 -5.18
CA TYR A 43 -4.57 9.43 -4.88
C TYR A 43 -3.80 10.49 -5.65
N ILE A 44 -2.61 10.84 -5.16
CA ILE A 44 -1.71 11.79 -5.79
C ILE A 44 -0.34 11.15 -5.92
N ASN A 45 0.28 11.26 -7.09
CA ASN A 45 1.66 10.85 -7.28
C ASN A 45 2.60 11.96 -6.78
N VAL A 46 3.57 11.60 -5.96
CA VAL A 46 4.63 12.51 -5.55
C VAL A 46 5.49 12.87 -6.79
N ILE A 47 5.91 14.13 -6.90
CA ILE A 47 6.75 14.58 -8.00
C ILE A 47 8.02 13.73 -8.05
N PRO A 48 8.34 13.09 -9.19
CA PRO A 48 9.50 12.20 -9.28
C PRO A 48 10.81 12.97 -9.10
N ASN A 49 11.81 12.28 -8.53
CA ASN A 49 13.15 12.81 -8.29
C ASN A 49 13.16 14.10 -7.43
N ASN A 50 12.23 14.22 -6.50
CA ASN A 50 12.11 15.37 -5.61
C ASN A 50 11.98 14.91 -4.16
N VAL A 51 13.10 14.89 -3.43
CA VAL A 51 13.16 14.42 -2.03
C VAL A 51 12.33 15.32 -1.11
N GLU A 52 12.34 16.62 -1.33
CA GLU A 52 11.60 17.57 -0.49
C GLU A 52 10.08 17.34 -0.61
N GLN A 53 9.59 17.07 -1.81
CA GLN A 53 8.17 16.75 -2.02
C GLN A 53 7.81 15.41 -1.37
N LEU A 54 8.69 14.43 -1.38
CA LEU A 54 8.49 13.17 -0.70
C LEU A 54 8.41 13.37 0.82
N LYS A 55 9.29 14.17 1.40
CA LYS A 55 9.27 14.52 2.82
C LYS A 55 7.94 15.19 3.22
N ILE A 56 7.46 16.12 2.40
CA ILE A 56 6.18 16.78 2.62
C ILE A 56 5.03 15.77 2.60
N ALA A 57 5.01 14.87 1.62
CA ALA A 57 3.99 13.84 1.52
C ALA A 57 3.99 12.92 2.75
N VAL A 58 5.16 12.44 3.17
CA VAL A 58 5.30 11.57 4.35
C VAL A 58 4.88 12.27 5.64
N SER A 59 5.10 13.58 5.74
CA SER A 59 4.66 14.36 6.92
C SER A 59 3.14 14.44 7.06
N GLN A 60 2.41 14.20 5.97
CA GLN A 60 0.94 14.24 5.95
C GLN A 60 0.29 12.87 6.18
N GLY A 61 1.04 11.78 6.03
CA GLY A 61 0.52 10.42 6.20
C GLY A 61 1.36 9.36 5.51
N PRO A 62 0.89 8.11 5.50
CA PRO A 62 1.60 7.02 4.83
C PRO A 62 1.72 7.23 3.32
N VAL A 63 2.86 6.87 2.75
CA VAL A 63 3.13 6.93 1.32
C VAL A 63 3.58 5.55 0.86
N THR A 64 2.98 5.04 -0.21
CA THR A 64 3.42 3.78 -0.82
C THR A 64 4.60 4.04 -1.75
N ALA A 65 5.58 3.16 -1.71
CA ALA A 65 6.77 3.27 -2.54
C ALA A 65 7.27 1.89 -2.96
N ALA A 66 7.88 1.85 -4.15
CA ALA A 66 8.67 0.70 -4.56
C ALA A 66 10.13 0.94 -4.18
N VAL A 67 10.80 -0.09 -3.70
CA VAL A 67 12.20 -0.01 -3.29
C VAL A 67 13.01 -1.11 -3.94
N ALA A 68 14.30 -0.85 -4.20
CA ALA A 68 15.25 -1.86 -4.60
C ALA A 68 15.65 -2.64 -3.34
N ALA A 69 15.12 -3.85 -3.21
CA ALA A 69 15.26 -4.66 -1.99
C ALA A 69 16.18 -5.88 -2.18
N SER A 70 17.06 -5.83 -3.18
CA SER A 70 17.98 -6.94 -3.49
C SER A 70 19.33 -6.86 -2.80
N ASP A 71 19.64 -5.77 -2.13
CA ASP A 71 20.90 -5.57 -1.44
C ASP A 71 20.89 -6.27 -0.07
N ASP A 72 22.04 -6.76 0.35
CA ASP A 72 22.19 -7.48 1.62
C ASP A 72 21.77 -6.62 2.84
N GLU A 73 22.01 -5.34 2.80
CA GLU A 73 21.60 -4.40 3.83
C GLU A 73 20.07 -4.38 4.03
N PHE A 74 19.33 -4.52 2.95
CA PHE A 74 17.87 -4.58 3.02
C PHE A 74 17.38 -5.98 3.40
N LEU A 75 17.96 -7.02 2.78
CA LEU A 75 17.56 -8.42 3.00
C LEU A 75 17.80 -8.89 4.43
N PHE A 76 18.90 -8.46 5.05
CA PHE A 76 19.30 -8.85 6.39
C PHE A 76 19.13 -7.74 7.41
N TYR A 77 18.24 -6.77 7.12
CA TYR A 77 17.95 -5.68 8.05
C TYR A 77 17.53 -6.20 9.42
N SER A 78 18.21 -5.72 10.46
CA SER A 78 17.96 -6.12 11.85
C SER A 78 17.61 -4.95 12.78
N GLY A 79 17.75 -3.72 12.33
CA GLY A 79 17.39 -2.54 13.11
C GLY A 79 18.10 -1.27 12.65
N GLY A 80 17.62 -0.14 13.15
CA GLY A 80 18.15 1.18 12.80
C GLY A 80 17.59 1.75 11.50
N ILE A 81 18.30 2.70 10.92
CA ILE A 81 17.96 3.37 9.65
C ILE A 81 18.92 2.89 8.57
N ILE A 82 18.40 2.45 7.45
CA ILE A 82 19.20 2.07 6.28
C ILE A 82 19.12 3.12 5.19
#